data_2a7d317e14c046751c842b4e4b2c57ab
#
_entry.id   2a7d317e14c046751c842b4e4b2c57ab
#
_cell.length_a   1.000
_cell.length_b   1.000
_cell.length_c   1.000
_cell.angle_alpha   90.00
_cell.angle_beta   90.00
_cell.angle_gamma   90.00
#
_symmetry.space_group_name_H-M   'P 1'
#
loop_
_entity.id
_entity.type
_entity.pdbx_description
1 polymer ?
#
loop_
_entity_poly.entity_id
_entity_poly.type
_entity_poly.pdbx_seq_one_letter_code
_entity_poly.pdbx_strand_id
1 'polypeptide(L)'
;MSNSSLTSYIKLSPNTYGKRTHTIDTISIHCMVGQLSVETCGNIFAKDSADASSNYGIGSDGRVALYVDESKASQCTSNRANDERAITIECASDTKDPYAVNNKVYNSLIELLVDICKRNSIQKLVWSTNKSDRVNHKNGCNMTIHRDFANKSCPGEYLYSRMGQIADKVNQRLVKTYTPGWNQDDVGWWYVNKDGSYPTSCWKTIDGFQYYFNASGYMTTDEFIKSDNYDKDKNLYYVDNNGAWDLKSYKWKSNNKG
;
A
#
# COMPACT_ATOMS: atom_id res chain seq x y z
N MET A 1 11.85 5.80 2.23
CA MET A 1 10.41 6.11 2.14
C MET A 1 10.25 7.29 1.18
N SER A 2 9.36 7.22 0.24
CA SER A 2 9.02 8.32 -0.68
C SER A 2 7.60 8.79 -0.39
N ASN A 3 7.34 10.08 -0.49
CA ASN A 3 5.99 10.63 -0.40
C ASN A 3 5.12 10.20 -1.58
N SER A 4 3.80 10.34 -1.45
CA SER A 4 2.84 10.01 -2.50
C SER A 4 3.04 10.85 -3.76
N SER A 5 3.06 10.21 -4.92
CA SER A 5 3.07 10.88 -6.23
C SER A 5 1.73 11.54 -6.59
N LEU A 6 0.67 11.26 -5.84
CA LEU A 6 -0.63 11.92 -5.98
C LEU A 6 -0.64 13.35 -5.43
N THR A 7 0.44 13.76 -4.76
CA THR A 7 0.58 15.10 -4.19
C THR A 7 0.67 16.16 -5.29
N SER A 8 -0.27 17.10 -5.30
CA SER A 8 -0.33 18.23 -6.23
C SER A 8 0.03 19.58 -5.58
N TYR A 9 0.17 19.60 -4.26
CA TYR A 9 0.54 20.78 -3.49
C TYR A 9 1.42 20.41 -2.30
N ILE A 10 2.48 21.18 -2.03
CA ILE A 10 3.40 20.96 -0.91
C ILE A 10 3.52 22.25 -0.11
N LYS A 11 3.22 22.17 1.17
CA LYS A 11 3.42 23.25 2.14
C LYS A 11 3.83 22.62 3.48
N LEU A 12 5.12 22.49 3.70
CA LEU A 12 5.61 21.80 4.90
C LEU A 12 5.34 22.59 6.17
N SER A 13 4.83 21.88 7.16
CA SER A 13 4.56 22.38 8.51
C SER A 13 5.82 22.21 9.38
N PRO A 14 6.14 23.19 10.25
CA PRO A 14 7.15 23.05 11.29
C PRO A 14 6.69 22.13 12.45
N ASN A 15 5.37 21.97 12.62
CA ASN A 15 4.76 21.23 13.73
C ASN A 15 4.87 19.72 13.48
N THR A 16 5.95 19.10 13.93
CA THR A 16 6.20 17.66 13.79
C THR A 16 6.88 17.10 15.03
N TYR A 17 6.69 15.82 15.31
CA TYR A 17 7.48 15.12 16.33
C TYR A 17 8.89 14.73 15.85
N GLY A 18 9.27 15.16 14.63
CA GLY A 18 10.55 14.86 14.01
C GLY A 18 10.58 13.50 13.30
N LYS A 19 11.80 12.98 13.07
CA LYS A 19 12.01 11.72 12.36
C LYS A 19 11.31 10.57 13.08
N ARG A 20 10.57 9.74 12.32
CA ARG A 20 9.90 8.56 12.86
C ARG A 20 10.89 7.56 13.44
N THR A 21 10.53 6.97 14.56
CA THR A 21 11.24 5.87 15.22
C THR A 21 10.55 4.52 14.99
N HIS A 22 9.34 4.54 14.43
CA HIS A 22 8.54 3.35 14.10
C HIS A 22 8.27 3.25 12.59
N THR A 23 8.11 2.04 12.08
CA THR A 23 7.63 1.80 10.70
C THR A 23 6.19 2.26 10.55
N ILE A 24 5.85 2.74 9.36
CA ILE A 24 4.47 3.12 9.03
C ILE A 24 3.64 1.83 8.85
N ASP A 25 2.71 1.60 9.76
CA ASP A 25 1.81 0.45 9.76
C ASP A 25 0.35 0.81 10.06
N THR A 26 0.08 2.10 10.27
CA THR A 26 -1.22 2.61 10.70
C THR A 26 -1.67 3.78 9.81
N ILE A 27 -2.97 3.90 9.63
CA ILE A 27 -3.63 5.05 8.97
C ILE A 27 -4.51 5.76 10.00
N SER A 28 -4.43 7.10 10.05
CA SER A 28 -5.34 7.91 10.86
C SER A 28 -6.06 8.93 9.99
N ILE A 29 -7.39 8.83 9.93
CA ILE A 29 -8.24 9.68 9.08
C ILE A 29 -8.92 10.74 9.94
N HIS A 30 -8.84 11.99 9.46
CA HIS A 30 -9.34 13.18 10.13
C HIS A 30 -10.24 14.03 9.23
N CYS A 31 -10.92 15.03 9.79
CA CYS A 31 -11.69 16.03 9.06
C CYS A 31 -11.25 17.45 9.42
N MET A 32 -11.15 18.32 8.40
CA MET A 32 -10.69 19.72 8.54
C MET A 32 -11.72 20.63 9.22
N VAL A 33 -12.96 20.15 9.44
CA VAL A 33 -14.08 20.99 9.94
C VAL A 33 -14.26 22.26 9.08
N GLY A 34 -14.21 22.09 7.77
CA GLY A 34 -14.36 23.12 6.75
C GLY A 34 -14.11 22.58 5.35
N GLN A 35 -14.82 23.12 4.36
CA GLN A 35 -14.60 22.85 2.93
C GLN A 35 -13.34 23.58 2.44
N LEU A 36 -12.21 23.32 3.10
CA LEU A 36 -10.97 24.04 2.87
C LEU A 36 -10.28 23.59 1.57
N SER A 37 -9.56 24.52 0.94
CA SER A 37 -8.57 24.15 -0.08
C SER A 37 -7.30 23.61 0.57
N VAL A 38 -6.48 22.92 -0.22
CA VAL A 38 -5.16 22.43 0.24
C VAL A 38 -4.25 23.58 0.68
N GLU A 39 -4.36 24.76 0.03
CA GLU A 39 -3.59 25.95 0.37
C GLU A 39 -4.03 26.52 1.73
N THR A 40 -5.34 26.62 1.96
CA THR A 40 -5.88 27.15 3.23
C THR A 40 -5.46 26.26 4.40
N CYS A 41 -5.64 24.96 4.29
CA CYS A 41 -5.21 24.01 5.32
C CYS A 41 -3.68 24.06 5.54
N GLY A 42 -2.90 24.09 4.45
CA GLY A 42 -1.44 24.20 4.52
C GLY A 42 -0.96 25.50 5.18
N ASN A 43 -1.64 26.62 4.94
CA ASN A 43 -1.34 27.90 5.59
C ASN A 43 -1.67 27.89 7.09
N ILE A 44 -2.67 27.11 7.51
CA ILE A 44 -2.94 26.90 8.95
C ILE A 44 -1.79 26.12 9.58
N PHE A 45 -1.43 24.99 9.03
CA PHE A 45 -0.38 24.10 9.56
C PHE A 45 1.04 24.69 9.46
N ALA A 46 1.28 25.64 8.56
CA ALA A 46 2.57 26.32 8.43
C ALA A 46 2.89 27.31 9.53
N LYS A 47 1.92 27.63 10.40
CA LYS A 47 2.16 28.51 11.55
C LYS A 47 2.71 27.69 12.71
N ASP A 48 3.79 28.14 13.35
CA ASP A 48 4.33 27.49 14.56
C ASP A 48 3.25 27.39 15.65
N SER A 49 2.40 28.42 15.77
CA SER A 49 1.33 28.49 16.75
C SER A 49 0.14 27.54 16.48
N ALA A 50 0.14 26.80 15.36
CA ALA A 50 -0.92 25.84 15.10
C ALA A 50 -0.85 24.64 16.05
N ASP A 51 0.37 24.29 16.49
CA ASP A 51 0.62 23.12 17.36
C ASP A 51 -0.10 21.85 16.88
N ALA A 52 -0.27 21.77 15.56
CA ALA A 52 -0.97 20.69 14.87
C ALA A 52 -0.47 20.59 13.43
N SER A 53 -0.53 19.39 12.87
CA SER A 53 -0.25 19.10 11.45
C SER A 53 -0.79 17.75 11.06
N SER A 54 -0.76 17.43 9.76
CA SER A 54 -0.97 16.08 9.23
C SER A 54 0.05 15.77 8.15
N ASN A 55 0.27 14.48 7.83
CA ASN A 55 1.12 14.13 6.70
C ASN A 55 0.49 14.63 5.40
N TYR A 56 -0.79 14.32 5.18
CA TYR A 56 -1.52 14.72 3.99
C TYR A 56 -2.79 15.49 4.31
N GLY A 57 -3.24 16.28 3.34
CA GLY A 57 -4.57 16.87 3.32
C GLY A 57 -5.23 16.67 1.97
N ILE A 58 -6.55 16.55 1.96
CA ILE A 58 -7.36 16.46 0.75
C ILE A 58 -8.32 17.65 0.75
N GLY A 59 -8.10 18.58 -0.18
CA GLY A 59 -8.93 19.77 -0.34
C GLY A 59 -10.32 19.45 -0.89
N SER A 60 -11.24 20.41 -0.76
CA SER A 60 -12.64 20.26 -1.21
C SER A 60 -12.78 19.99 -2.71
N ASP A 61 -11.77 20.30 -3.50
CA ASP A 61 -11.67 20.00 -4.94
C ASP A 61 -11.10 18.60 -5.24
N GLY A 62 -10.67 17.86 -4.20
CA GLY A 62 -10.08 16.54 -4.29
C GLY A 62 -8.56 16.52 -4.49
N ARG A 63 -7.89 17.68 -4.59
CA ARG A 63 -6.43 17.73 -4.65
C ARG A 63 -5.81 17.21 -3.35
N VAL A 64 -4.66 16.55 -3.48
CA VAL A 64 -3.88 16.02 -2.37
C VAL A 64 -2.71 16.94 -2.09
N ALA A 65 -2.51 17.28 -0.82
CA ALA A 65 -1.36 18.04 -0.34
C ALA A 65 -0.47 17.23 0.58
N LEU A 66 0.83 17.58 0.62
CA LEU A 66 1.80 17.12 1.60
C LEU A 66 2.12 18.26 2.58
N TYR A 67 1.86 18.04 3.87
CA TYR A 67 2.16 19.00 4.93
C TYR A 67 3.28 18.52 5.86
N VAL A 68 3.45 17.21 6.03
CA VAL A 68 4.59 16.61 6.77
C VAL A 68 5.10 15.43 5.96
N ASP A 69 6.40 15.44 5.69
CA ASP A 69 7.07 14.32 5.01
C ASP A 69 6.82 13.00 5.74
N GLU A 70 6.58 11.90 4.99
CA GLU A 70 6.29 10.60 5.59
C GLU A 70 7.41 10.06 6.49
N SER A 71 8.64 10.52 6.30
CA SER A 71 9.76 10.17 7.19
C SER A 71 9.66 10.81 8.58
N LYS A 72 8.72 11.74 8.76
CA LYS A 72 8.45 12.44 10.04
C LYS A 72 7.07 12.12 10.56
N ALA A 73 6.92 12.08 11.87
CA ALA A 73 5.62 11.97 12.52
C ALA A 73 4.96 13.35 12.62
N SER A 74 3.71 13.44 12.18
CA SER A 74 2.89 14.67 12.32
C SER A 74 2.42 14.87 13.77
N GLN A 75 1.81 16.01 14.05
CA GLN A 75 1.11 16.30 15.32
C GLN A 75 -0.40 16.36 15.04
N CYS A 76 -1.04 15.21 14.84
CA CYS A 76 -2.41 15.13 14.35
C CYS A 76 -3.40 14.56 15.36
N THR A 77 -3.05 13.45 16.02
CA THR A 77 -4.00 12.70 16.86
C THR A 77 -3.97 13.09 18.32
N SER A 78 -3.14 14.06 18.73
CA SER A 78 -2.83 14.37 20.13
C SER A 78 -2.18 13.18 20.88
N ASN A 79 -1.64 12.20 20.13
CA ASN A 79 -0.95 11.03 20.66
C ASN A 79 0.28 10.71 19.84
N ARG A 80 1.45 11.05 20.39
CA ARG A 80 2.74 10.83 19.70
C ARG A 80 2.97 9.37 19.31
N ALA A 81 2.61 8.42 20.16
CA ALA A 81 2.83 7.00 19.87
C ALA A 81 2.02 6.53 18.65
N ASN A 82 0.79 7.04 18.49
CA ASN A 82 0.01 6.80 17.28
C ASN A 82 0.61 7.52 16.07
N ASP A 83 0.97 8.80 16.21
CA ASP A 83 1.48 9.60 15.09
C ASP A 83 2.85 9.09 14.58
N GLU A 84 3.66 8.46 15.43
CA GLU A 84 4.90 7.78 15.04
C GLU A 84 4.66 6.56 14.12
N ARG A 85 3.48 5.92 14.19
CA ARG A 85 3.09 4.76 13.39
C ARG A 85 2.21 5.13 12.21
N ALA A 86 1.41 6.20 12.36
CA ALA A 86 0.35 6.52 11.42
C ALA A 86 0.79 7.48 10.32
N ILE A 87 0.31 7.25 9.10
CA ILE A 87 0.10 8.33 8.16
C ILE A 87 -1.25 8.97 8.48
N THR A 88 -1.21 10.26 8.75
CA THR A 88 -2.39 11.05 9.11
C THR A 88 -2.90 11.84 7.91
N ILE A 89 -4.21 11.88 7.72
CA ILE A 89 -4.85 12.48 6.54
C ILE A 89 -6.01 13.36 6.98
N GLU A 90 -5.94 14.64 6.69
CA GLU A 90 -7.03 15.60 6.90
C GLU A 90 -7.91 15.72 5.65
N CYS A 91 -9.21 15.53 5.79
CA CYS A 91 -10.19 15.58 4.71
C CYS A 91 -11.04 16.85 4.82
N ALA A 92 -11.14 17.63 3.75
CA ALA A 92 -12.08 18.75 3.70
C ALA A 92 -13.52 18.24 3.92
N SER A 93 -14.25 18.87 4.83
CA SER A 93 -15.56 18.41 5.30
C SER A 93 -16.48 19.59 5.56
N ASP A 94 -17.75 19.32 5.85
CA ASP A 94 -18.66 20.33 6.38
C ASP A 94 -18.21 20.80 7.76
N THR A 95 -18.72 21.96 8.19
CA THR A 95 -18.38 22.60 9.47
C THR A 95 -19.23 22.09 10.64
N LYS A 96 -20.27 21.32 10.36
CA LYS A 96 -21.24 20.80 11.34
C LYS A 96 -21.40 19.29 11.19
N ASP A 97 -21.87 18.65 12.26
CA ASP A 97 -22.23 17.23 12.21
C ASP A 97 -23.18 16.94 11.03
N PRO A 98 -22.95 15.88 10.28
CA PRO A 98 -22.00 14.77 10.48
C PRO A 98 -20.59 15.02 9.92
N TYR A 99 -20.20 16.25 9.61
CA TYR A 99 -18.91 16.65 8.98
C TYR A 99 -18.70 15.92 7.65
N ALA A 100 -19.74 16.00 6.79
CA ALA A 100 -19.74 15.28 5.53
C ALA A 100 -18.59 15.72 4.61
N VAL A 101 -17.96 14.76 3.95
CA VAL A 101 -17.02 15.01 2.85
C VAL A 101 -17.72 14.80 1.51
N ASN A 102 -17.36 15.57 0.50
CA ASN A 102 -17.92 15.40 -0.84
C ASN A 102 -17.27 14.22 -1.58
N ASN A 103 -17.86 13.84 -2.71
CA ASN A 103 -17.40 12.68 -3.49
C ASN A 103 -15.97 12.82 -4.01
N LYS A 104 -15.49 14.03 -4.34
CA LYS A 104 -14.11 14.25 -4.80
C LYS A 104 -13.13 13.93 -3.68
N VAL A 105 -13.38 14.45 -2.48
CA VAL A 105 -12.57 14.17 -1.28
C VAL A 105 -12.59 12.69 -0.95
N TYR A 106 -13.78 12.06 -0.95
CA TYR A 106 -13.91 10.63 -0.65
C TYR A 106 -13.16 9.74 -1.64
N ASN A 107 -13.26 10.03 -2.94
CA ASN A 107 -12.55 9.27 -3.96
C ASN A 107 -11.04 9.45 -3.85
N SER A 108 -10.57 10.69 -3.68
CA SER A 108 -9.14 10.96 -3.49
C SER A 108 -8.59 10.32 -2.21
N LEU A 109 -9.40 10.21 -1.15
CA LEU A 109 -9.01 9.49 0.06
C LEU A 109 -8.75 8.01 -0.25
N ILE A 110 -9.63 7.34 -0.98
CA ILE A 110 -9.43 5.93 -1.36
C ILE A 110 -8.16 5.77 -2.21
N GLU A 111 -7.94 6.63 -3.21
CA GLU A 111 -6.72 6.59 -4.05
C GLU A 111 -5.45 6.76 -3.20
N LEU A 112 -5.43 7.76 -2.33
CA LEU A 112 -4.29 8.05 -1.46
C LEU A 112 -4.01 6.89 -0.49
N LEU A 113 -5.05 6.28 0.09
CA LEU A 113 -4.91 5.14 0.99
C LEU A 113 -4.32 3.91 0.27
N VAL A 114 -4.76 3.62 -0.95
CA VAL A 114 -4.19 2.53 -1.76
C VAL A 114 -2.71 2.79 -2.04
N ASP A 115 -2.34 4.01 -2.42
CA ASP A 115 -0.95 4.39 -2.67
C ASP A 115 -0.08 4.26 -1.41
N ILE A 116 -0.53 4.81 -0.27
CA ILE A 116 0.17 4.69 1.01
C ILE A 116 0.37 3.23 1.41
N CYS A 117 -0.68 2.42 1.34
CA CYS A 117 -0.61 1.00 1.69
C CYS A 117 0.43 0.25 0.83
N LYS A 118 0.42 0.46 -0.50
CA LYS A 118 1.37 -0.16 -1.42
C LYS A 118 2.82 0.23 -1.10
N ARG A 119 3.08 1.53 -0.89
CA ARG A 119 4.43 2.05 -0.63
C ARG A 119 4.99 1.63 0.74
N ASN A 120 4.12 1.43 1.72
CA ASN A 120 4.51 1.06 3.08
C ASN A 120 4.27 -0.43 3.40
N SER A 121 4.01 -1.27 2.39
CA SER A 121 3.79 -2.71 2.54
C SER A 121 2.64 -3.07 3.49
N ILE A 122 1.63 -2.21 3.62
CA ILE A 122 0.41 -2.49 4.38
C ILE A 122 -0.50 -3.36 3.50
N GLN A 123 -0.53 -4.66 3.78
CA GLN A 123 -1.25 -5.64 2.96
C GLN A 123 -2.76 -5.52 3.08
N LYS A 124 -3.26 -5.01 4.20
CA LYS A 124 -4.69 -4.91 4.48
C LYS A 124 -4.97 -3.81 5.49
N LEU A 125 -6.02 -3.02 5.26
CA LEU A 125 -6.60 -2.15 6.27
C LEU A 125 -7.64 -2.91 7.11
N VAL A 126 -7.56 -2.79 8.42
CA VAL A 126 -8.47 -3.43 9.37
C VAL A 126 -9.05 -2.38 10.30
N TRP A 127 -10.36 -2.23 10.23
CA TRP A 127 -11.15 -1.37 11.10
C TRP A 127 -11.91 -2.19 12.15
N SER A 128 -12.00 -1.68 13.37
CA SER A 128 -12.93 -2.17 14.40
C SER A 128 -13.77 -1.01 14.94
N THR A 129 -15.02 -1.27 15.25
CA THR A 129 -15.89 -0.32 15.96
C THR A 129 -15.49 -0.18 17.44
N ASN A 130 -14.74 -1.15 17.97
CA ASN A 130 -14.23 -1.11 19.34
C ASN A 130 -12.96 -0.25 19.43
N LYS A 131 -13.02 0.83 20.20
CA LYS A 131 -11.88 1.72 20.45
C LYS A 131 -10.65 0.98 21.01
N SER A 132 -10.85 0.03 21.94
CA SER A 132 -9.73 -0.73 22.52
C SER A 132 -8.97 -1.55 21.50
N ASP A 133 -9.65 -2.07 20.47
CA ASP A 133 -8.99 -2.83 19.40
C ASP A 133 -8.14 -1.89 18.53
N ARG A 134 -8.65 -0.70 18.21
CA ARG A 134 -7.92 0.27 17.39
C ARG A 134 -6.68 0.80 18.12
N VAL A 135 -6.83 1.23 19.36
CA VAL A 135 -5.73 1.83 20.15
C VAL A 135 -4.64 0.80 20.48
N ASN A 136 -5.02 -0.46 20.67
CA ASN A 136 -4.08 -1.54 21.01
C ASN A 136 -3.72 -2.45 19.82
N HIS A 137 -4.10 -2.07 18.60
CA HIS A 137 -3.84 -2.82 17.37
C HIS A 137 -4.25 -4.31 17.44
N LYS A 138 -5.33 -4.63 18.19
CA LYS A 138 -5.82 -6.00 18.32
C LYS A 138 -6.36 -6.52 16.99
N ASN A 139 -6.21 -7.82 16.77
CA ASN A 139 -6.69 -8.48 15.54
C ASN A 139 -6.21 -7.82 14.24
N GLY A 140 -5.03 -7.18 14.27
CA GLY A 140 -4.46 -6.50 13.12
C GLY A 140 -5.07 -5.14 12.81
N CYS A 141 -5.90 -4.56 13.72
CA CYS A 141 -6.43 -3.20 13.57
C CYS A 141 -5.29 -2.20 13.32
N ASN A 142 -5.40 -1.47 12.23
CA ASN A 142 -4.41 -0.48 11.81
C ASN A 142 -5.04 0.81 11.25
N MET A 143 -6.29 1.03 11.58
CA MET A 143 -6.98 2.30 11.31
C MET A 143 -7.36 2.94 12.65
N THR A 144 -6.94 4.18 12.85
CA THR A 144 -7.23 4.98 14.05
C THR A 144 -7.88 6.30 13.67
N ILE A 145 -8.41 7.01 14.65
CA ILE A 145 -9.08 8.30 14.49
C ILE A 145 -8.78 9.21 15.67
N HIS A 146 -8.98 10.53 15.51
CA HIS A 146 -8.66 11.50 16.55
C HIS A 146 -9.42 11.25 17.88
N ARG A 147 -10.71 10.90 17.80
CA ARG A 147 -11.53 10.61 19.01
C ARG A 147 -11.06 9.37 19.79
N ASP A 148 -10.13 8.61 19.28
CA ASP A 148 -9.50 7.52 20.03
C ASP A 148 -8.55 8.02 21.11
N PHE A 149 -7.98 9.20 20.91
CA PHE A 149 -6.90 9.73 21.74
C PHE A 149 -7.26 11.05 22.44
N ALA A 150 -8.26 11.77 21.96
CA ALA A 150 -8.71 13.05 22.52
C ALA A 150 -10.23 13.17 22.49
N ASN A 151 -10.79 14.04 23.33
CA ASN A 151 -12.22 14.35 23.31
C ASN A 151 -12.53 15.29 22.13
N LYS A 152 -12.66 14.73 20.93
CA LYS A 152 -12.90 15.44 19.68
C LYS A 152 -14.00 14.76 18.87
N SER A 153 -14.72 15.54 18.05
CA SER A 153 -15.70 15.00 17.09
C SER A 153 -15.06 14.38 15.85
N CYS A 154 -13.82 14.79 15.52
CA CYS A 154 -13.07 14.28 14.37
C CYS A 154 -12.93 12.74 14.42
N PRO A 155 -13.15 12.03 13.29
CA PRO A 155 -13.29 12.50 11.90
C PRO A 155 -14.73 12.86 11.49
N GLY A 156 -15.66 13.02 12.43
CA GLY A 156 -17.08 13.22 12.19
C GLY A 156 -17.83 11.91 11.91
N GLU A 157 -19.15 11.95 12.07
CA GLU A 157 -19.96 10.72 11.92
C GLU A 157 -20.02 10.23 10.48
N TYR A 158 -19.89 11.13 9.50
CA TYR A 158 -19.88 10.76 8.10
C TYR A 158 -18.73 9.80 7.75
N LEU A 159 -17.49 10.12 8.13
CA LEU A 159 -16.34 9.25 7.89
C LEU A 159 -16.35 8.07 8.87
N TYR A 160 -16.69 8.29 10.15
CA TYR A 160 -16.69 7.23 11.16
C TYR A 160 -17.56 6.04 10.77
N SER A 161 -18.80 6.29 10.35
CA SER A 161 -19.73 5.24 9.93
C SER A 161 -19.28 4.52 8.66
N ARG A 162 -18.34 5.09 7.89
CA ARG A 162 -17.83 4.54 6.63
C ARG A 162 -16.43 3.92 6.74
N MET A 163 -15.79 3.93 7.91
CA MET A 163 -14.41 3.42 8.04
C MET A 163 -14.26 1.96 7.59
N GLY A 164 -15.23 1.09 7.92
CA GLY A 164 -15.24 -0.29 7.42
C GLY A 164 -15.36 -0.36 5.90
N GLN A 165 -16.26 0.42 5.30
CA GLN A 165 -16.42 0.51 3.84
C GLN A 165 -15.17 1.09 3.16
N ILE A 166 -14.50 2.07 3.78
CA ILE A 166 -13.22 2.62 3.29
C ILE A 166 -12.17 1.51 3.28
N ALA A 167 -12.02 0.77 4.39
CA ALA A 167 -11.10 -0.36 4.47
C ALA A 167 -11.38 -1.40 3.38
N ASP A 168 -12.64 -1.79 3.19
CA ASP A 168 -13.02 -2.78 2.17
C ASP A 168 -12.68 -2.31 0.75
N LYS A 169 -13.01 -1.06 0.40
CA LYS A 169 -12.70 -0.49 -0.93
C LYS A 169 -11.20 -0.42 -1.20
N VAL A 170 -10.40 -0.07 -0.19
CA VAL A 170 -8.93 -0.06 -0.30
C VAL A 170 -8.43 -1.49 -0.44
N ASN A 171 -8.88 -2.41 0.40
CA ASN A 171 -8.46 -3.80 0.39
C ASN A 171 -8.76 -4.50 -0.94
N GLN A 172 -9.94 -4.26 -1.53
CA GLN A 172 -10.27 -4.76 -2.88
C GLN A 172 -9.27 -4.32 -3.95
N ARG A 173 -8.65 -3.14 -3.78
CA ARG A 173 -7.66 -2.58 -4.72
C ARG A 173 -6.22 -2.93 -4.36
N LEU A 174 -5.98 -3.38 -3.14
CA LEU A 174 -4.69 -3.93 -2.71
C LEU A 174 -4.53 -5.40 -3.13
N VAL A 175 -5.62 -6.15 -3.13
CA VAL A 175 -5.62 -7.49 -3.70
C VAL A 175 -5.40 -7.33 -5.21
N LYS A 176 -4.21 -7.72 -5.67
CA LYS A 176 -4.01 -7.97 -7.11
C LYS A 176 -4.92 -9.16 -7.45
N THR A 177 -6.13 -8.91 -7.95
CA THR A 177 -6.96 -9.94 -8.56
C THR A 177 -6.31 -10.31 -9.88
N TYR A 178 -5.37 -11.22 -9.84
CA TYR A 178 -4.89 -11.86 -11.05
C TYR A 178 -6.00 -12.77 -11.56
N THR A 179 -6.30 -12.66 -12.83
CA THR A 179 -7.19 -13.61 -13.49
C THR A 179 -6.51 -14.98 -13.49
N PRO A 180 -7.17 -16.06 -13.01
CA PRO A 180 -6.61 -17.39 -13.17
C PRO A 180 -6.21 -17.65 -14.63
N GLY A 181 -5.03 -18.23 -14.83
CA GLY A 181 -4.43 -18.40 -16.15
C GLY A 181 -3.17 -17.56 -16.35
N TRP A 182 -2.80 -17.35 -17.60
CA TRP A 182 -1.66 -16.54 -17.98
C TRP A 182 -1.91 -15.04 -17.76
N ASN A 183 -0.94 -14.37 -17.17
CA ASN A 183 -0.90 -12.93 -16.94
C ASN A 183 0.44 -12.38 -17.42
N GLN A 184 0.49 -11.09 -17.77
CA GLN A 184 1.69 -10.40 -18.23
C GLN A 184 1.77 -8.99 -17.65
N ASP A 185 2.98 -8.54 -17.36
CA ASP A 185 3.32 -7.15 -17.08
C ASP A 185 4.64 -6.75 -17.76
N ASP A 186 5.22 -5.62 -17.39
CA ASP A 186 6.47 -5.10 -17.98
C ASP A 186 7.70 -5.96 -17.66
N VAL A 187 7.61 -6.90 -16.71
CA VAL A 187 8.70 -7.80 -16.32
C VAL A 187 8.63 -9.11 -17.10
N GLY A 188 7.44 -9.64 -17.33
CA GLY A 188 7.27 -10.90 -18.05
C GLY A 188 5.92 -11.57 -17.83
N TRP A 189 5.87 -12.86 -18.18
CA TRP A 189 4.69 -13.71 -18.02
C TRP A 189 4.73 -14.48 -16.70
N TRP A 190 3.57 -14.63 -16.05
CA TRP A 190 3.37 -15.54 -14.91
C TRP A 190 2.01 -16.22 -14.99
N TYR A 191 1.83 -17.30 -14.23
CA TYR A 191 0.59 -18.06 -14.24
C TYR A 191 -0.08 -18.08 -12.87
N VAL A 192 -1.39 -17.79 -12.82
CA VAL A 192 -2.20 -17.81 -11.60
C VAL A 192 -3.07 -19.06 -11.59
N ASN A 193 -2.98 -19.85 -10.53
CA ASN A 193 -3.84 -21.00 -10.29
C ASN A 193 -5.28 -20.57 -9.97
N LYS A 194 -6.23 -21.50 -10.09
CA LYS A 194 -7.64 -21.24 -9.76
C LYS A 194 -7.87 -20.81 -8.30
N ASP A 195 -6.98 -21.20 -7.40
CA ASP A 195 -7.00 -20.83 -5.98
C ASP A 195 -6.28 -19.50 -5.68
N GLY A 196 -5.80 -18.80 -6.70
CA GLY A 196 -5.09 -17.52 -6.58
C GLY A 196 -3.59 -17.67 -6.28
N SER A 197 -3.08 -18.87 -6.04
CA SER A 197 -1.64 -19.13 -5.91
C SER A 197 -0.93 -19.04 -7.25
N TYR A 198 0.41 -18.92 -7.25
CA TYR A 198 1.24 -18.94 -8.46
C TYR A 198 2.53 -19.73 -8.21
N PRO A 199 3.07 -20.41 -9.24
CA PRO A 199 4.29 -21.20 -9.12
C PRO A 199 5.52 -20.30 -8.94
N THR A 200 6.46 -20.74 -8.10
CA THR A 200 7.78 -20.11 -7.89
C THR A 200 8.84 -21.18 -7.79
N SER A 201 10.00 -20.96 -8.40
CA SER A 201 11.15 -21.89 -8.38
C SER A 201 10.76 -23.34 -8.72
N CYS A 202 9.83 -23.53 -9.66
CA CYS A 202 9.33 -24.88 -9.98
C CYS A 202 8.87 -25.01 -11.43
N TRP A 203 8.82 -26.26 -11.88
CA TRP A 203 8.18 -26.66 -13.13
C TRP A 203 6.66 -26.78 -12.94
N LYS A 204 5.92 -26.40 -13.96
CA LYS A 204 4.47 -26.58 -14.01
C LYS A 204 4.01 -26.95 -15.41
N THR A 205 3.14 -27.96 -15.49
CA THR A 205 2.46 -28.33 -16.74
C THR A 205 1.22 -27.48 -16.90
N ILE A 206 1.11 -26.78 -18.02
CA ILE A 206 -0.05 -25.94 -18.41
C ILE A 206 -0.38 -26.30 -19.87
N ASP A 207 -1.61 -26.70 -20.11
CA ASP A 207 -2.13 -27.07 -21.45
C ASP A 207 -1.24 -28.07 -22.23
N GLY A 208 -0.62 -29.01 -21.49
CA GLY A 208 0.23 -30.06 -22.05
C GLY A 208 1.72 -29.68 -22.24
N PHE A 209 2.09 -28.43 -22.02
CA PHE A 209 3.47 -27.95 -22.06
C PHE A 209 4.03 -27.76 -20.66
N GLN A 210 5.36 -27.93 -20.51
CA GLN A 210 6.06 -27.67 -19.25
C GLN A 210 6.79 -26.34 -19.30
N TYR A 211 6.55 -25.52 -18.29
CA TYR A 211 7.14 -24.20 -18.09
C TYR A 211 7.89 -24.15 -16.76
N TYR A 212 9.00 -23.43 -16.72
CA TYR A 212 9.69 -23.16 -15.47
C TYR A 212 9.43 -21.73 -15.00
N PHE A 213 9.12 -21.60 -13.71
CA PHE A 213 8.91 -20.31 -13.08
C PHE A 213 10.05 -20.02 -12.11
N ASN A 214 10.65 -18.83 -12.22
CA ASN A 214 11.76 -18.40 -11.38
C ASN A 214 11.31 -18.09 -9.93
N ALA A 215 12.24 -17.69 -9.06
CA ALA A 215 11.96 -17.41 -7.65
C ALA A 215 10.95 -16.25 -7.46
N SER A 216 10.85 -15.34 -8.41
CA SER A 216 9.89 -14.23 -8.40
C SER A 216 8.53 -14.58 -9.01
N GLY A 217 8.37 -15.84 -9.51
CA GLY A 217 7.12 -16.32 -10.08
C GLY A 217 6.93 -16.02 -11.57
N TYR A 218 7.94 -15.44 -12.26
CA TYR A 218 7.87 -15.22 -13.70
C TYR A 218 8.34 -16.43 -14.48
N MET A 219 7.67 -16.70 -15.61
CA MET A 219 8.05 -17.72 -16.57
C MET A 219 9.43 -17.40 -17.15
N THR A 220 10.31 -18.36 -17.13
CA THR A 220 11.64 -18.27 -17.74
C THR A 220 11.56 -18.57 -19.23
N THR A 221 12.29 -17.83 -20.06
CA THR A 221 12.33 -17.99 -21.51
C THR A 221 13.77 -18.00 -22.01
N ASP A 222 14.03 -18.74 -23.09
CA ASP A 222 15.34 -18.80 -23.77
C ASP A 222 16.52 -19.08 -22.82
N GLU A 223 16.34 -20.07 -21.91
CA GLU A 223 17.30 -20.35 -20.84
C GLU A 223 17.41 -21.83 -20.55
N PHE A 224 18.58 -22.25 -20.05
CA PHE A 224 18.83 -23.60 -19.52
C PHE A 224 18.56 -23.67 -18.02
N ILE A 225 17.60 -24.48 -17.64
CA ILE A 225 17.22 -24.73 -16.25
C ILE A 225 17.95 -25.95 -15.72
N LYS A 226 18.60 -25.84 -14.58
CA LYS A 226 19.25 -26.97 -13.91
C LYS A 226 18.23 -27.97 -13.39
N SER A 227 18.50 -29.26 -13.52
CA SER A 227 17.69 -30.28 -12.84
C SER A 227 17.79 -30.15 -11.32
N ASP A 228 16.81 -30.67 -10.58
CA ASP A 228 16.84 -30.71 -9.11
C ASP A 228 18.05 -31.52 -8.57
N ASN A 229 18.61 -32.43 -9.39
CA ASN A 229 19.78 -33.24 -9.07
C ASN A 229 21.02 -32.83 -9.88
N TYR A 230 21.09 -31.56 -10.35
CA TYR A 230 22.13 -31.11 -11.26
C TYR A 230 23.56 -31.45 -10.82
N ASP A 231 23.85 -31.38 -9.54
CA ASP A 231 25.21 -31.72 -9.04
C ASP A 231 25.60 -33.18 -9.25
N LYS A 232 24.64 -34.09 -9.38
CA LYS A 232 24.82 -35.52 -9.64
C LYS A 232 24.71 -35.85 -11.11
N ASP A 233 23.62 -35.42 -11.78
CA ASP A 233 23.28 -35.84 -13.13
C ASP A 233 23.79 -34.90 -14.23
N LYS A 234 24.10 -33.63 -13.85
CA LYS A 234 24.52 -32.56 -14.77
C LYS A 234 23.51 -32.29 -15.90
N ASN A 235 22.23 -32.59 -15.68
CA ASN A 235 21.18 -32.34 -16.65
C ASN A 235 20.74 -30.89 -16.66
N LEU A 236 20.54 -30.38 -17.86
CA LEU A 236 19.97 -29.07 -18.15
C LEU A 236 18.74 -29.27 -19.03
N TYR A 237 17.71 -28.46 -18.80
CA TYR A 237 16.48 -28.43 -19.57
C TYR A 237 16.33 -27.08 -20.23
N TYR A 238 16.22 -27.04 -21.56
CA TYR A 238 16.08 -25.78 -22.26
C TYR A 238 14.61 -25.42 -22.39
N VAL A 239 14.27 -24.19 -22.00
CA VAL A 239 12.98 -23.55 -22.30
C VAL A 239 13.16 -22.57 -23.45
N ASP A 240 12.28 -22.64 -24.43
CA ASP A 240 12.35 -21.84 -25.64
C ASP A 240 11.93 -20.38 -25.42
N ASN A 241 11.88 -19.58 -26.46
CA ASN A 241 11.46 -18.19 -26.40
C ASN A 241 9.97 -17.97 -25.99
N ASN A 242 9.17 -19.03 -26.03
CA ASN A 242 7.79 -19.07 -25.53
C ASN A 242 7.71 -19.65 -24.10
N GLY A 243 8.86 -19.98 -23.51
CA GLY A 243 8.98 -20.55 -22.17
C GLY A 243 8.69 -22.05 -22.07
N ALA A 244 8.39 -22.71 -23.18
CA ALA A 244 8.09 -24.15 -23.19
C ALA A 244 9.39 -24.99 -23.20
N TRP A 245 9.43 -26.05 -22.36
CA TRP A 245 10.50 -27.03 -22.42
C TRP A 245 10.49 -27.81 -23.76
N ASP A 246 11.65 -27.89 -24.40
CA ASP A 246 11.83 -28.58 -25.68
C ASP A 246 11.82 -30.13 -25.59
N LEU A 247 11.49 -30.69 -24.42
CA LEU A 247 11.42 -32.13 -24.09
C LEU A 247 12.77 -32.85 -24.18
N LYS A 248 13.89 -32.10 -24.21
CA LYS A 248 15.24 -32.67 -24.24
C LYS A 248 15.99 -32.37 -22.96
N SER A 249 16.90 -33.26 -22.60
CA SER A 249 17.89 -33.01 -21.58
C SER A 249 19.25 -32.79 -22.20
N TYR A 250 19.95 -31.79 -21.74
CA TYR A 250 21.30 -31.43 -22.17
C TYR A 250 22.29 -31.70 -21.04
N LYS A 251 23.55 -32.00 -21.38
CA LYS A 251 24.61 -32.13 -20.38
C LYS A 251 25.63 -31.02 -20.56
N TRP A 252 26.00 -30.38 -19.48
CA TRP A 252 27.11 -29.46 -19.48
C TRP A 252 28.42 -30.24 -19.76
N LYS A 253 29.09 -29.95 -20.88
CA LYS A 253 30.43 -30.40 -21.12
C LYS A 253 31.40 -29.31 -20.69
N SER A 254 32.14 -29.51 -19.61
CA SER A 254 33.28 -28.64 -19.31
C SER A 254 34.31 -28.79 -20.47
N ASN A 255 34.54 -27.73 -21.21
CA ASN A 255 35.68 -27.66 -22.09
C ASN A 255 36.95 -27.56 -21.24
N ASN A 256 37.42 -28.66 -20.68
CA ASN A 256 38.80 -28.76 -20.24
C ASN A 256 39.69 -28.78 -21.49
N LYS A 257 40.08 -27.59 -21.96
CA LYS A 257 41.35 -27.46 -22.66
C LYS A 257 42.42 -27.35 -21.59
N GLY A 258 43.19 -28.44 -21.41
CA GLY A 258 44.44 -28.45 -20.65
C GLY A 258 45.48 -27.49 -21.23
#